data_a3e715a5da744ff6acd67a72f66aeb2d
#
_entry.id   a3e715a5da744ff6acd67a72f66aeb2d
#
_cell.length_a   1.000
_cell.length_b   1.000
_cell.length_c   1.000
_cell.angle_alpha   90.00
_cell.angle_beta   90.00
_cell.angle_gamma   90.00
#
_symmetry.space_group_name_H-M   'P 1'
#
loop_
_entity.id
_entity.type
_entity.pdbx_description
1 polymer ?
#
loop_
_entity_poly.entity_id
_entity_poly.type
_entity_poly.pdbx_seq_one_letter_code
_entity_poly.pdbx_strand_id
1 'polypeptide(L)'
;MPSLLDEITTPSDLKTLSDQQLAQLADELRVDVIEAVSRTGGHLGSSLGVVELTVALHAVFDAPKDKLIWDVGHQCYPHKVLTGRRADMGTLRQEGGLSGFTKRSESPYDPFGAAHSSTSISAAHGFTVARDLGQDTGDAIAVIGDGSISAGMAYEALNNAGAEGRRMFVILNDNEMSIAPPVGAMSKYMSGLAGTALAQLNAFGQDIETVLPGPMRDHARRARELVTGAVASRGTIFEELGFEYIGPIDGHDMSQLLSVLRSARTRAKGPVLIHCCTVKGKGYAPAETSADKYHGVAKFDVASGAQMKSGANAPSYTTVFGQTLTQLAQKDSKIVGITAAMPSGTGLDIFAQRFADRMFDVGIAEQHGVTFAAGLAASGLKPFCAIYSTFLQRGYDQIVHDVALQNLPVRFAIDRAGLVGADGATHAGAFDIGFLTALPNMVVMAAADEAELVHMITTAAAHDTGPIAFRYPRGTGTGVSIPQEGELLQIGKGRIVRPGAEIALLSFGGHLAEALKAADLISAQGVDATVADARFAKPLDHALISKLAKTHKVLITIEQGAQGGFGAMVLHYLADTGLLDGPLAVRSMTLPDRFIDQAAPDAMYADAGLTATDIAATALQALKRRPVSV
;
A
#
# COMPACT_ATOMS: atom_id res chain seq x y z
N MET A 1 7.85 -16.30 -36.97
CA MET A 1 7.31 -15.03 -37.49
C MET A 1 7.68 -13.96 -36.48
N PRO A 2 7.97 -12.72 -36.85
CA PRO A 2 8.18 -11.67 -35.86
C PRO A 2 6.94 -11.58 -34.95
N SER A 3 7.15 -11.29 -33.68
CA SER A 3 6.09 -11.11 -32.70
C SER A 3 5.28 -9.86 -33.06
N LEU A 4 3.97 -9.93 -33.00
CA LEU A 4 3.10 -8.75 -33.23
C LEU A 4 3.42 -7.65 -32.21
N LEU A 5 3.77 -8.02 -30.99
CA LEU A 5 4.18 -7.08 -29.93
C LEU A 5 5.45 -6.30 -30.29
N ASP A 6 6.33 -6.81 -31.18
CA ASP A 6 7.52 -6.09 -31.63
C ASP A 6 7.18 -4.90 -32.57
N GLU A 7 6.00 -4.90 -33.16
CA GLU A 7 5.49 -3.82 -34.02
C GLU A 7 4.76 -2.73 -33.23
N ILE A 8 4.44 -2.98 -31.95
CA ILE A 8 3.70 -2.03 -31.10
C ILE A 8 4.69 -1.13 -30.37
N THR A 9 4.62 0.16 -30.65
CA THR A 9 5.40 1.19 -29.95
C THR A 9 4.52 2.11 -29.10
N THR A 10 3.29 2.34 -29.53
CA THR A 10 2.32 3.20 -28.84
C THR A 10 0.91 2.59 -28.92
N PRO A 11 -0.03 3.00 -28.06
CA PRO A 11 -1.41 2.52 -28.13
C PRO A 11 -2.12 2.83 -29.46
N SER A 12 -1.67 3.83 -30.22
CA SER A 12 -2.25 4.14 -31.53
C SER A 12 -2.07 3.00 -32.54
N ASP A 13 -1.03 2.19 -32.39
CA ASP A 13 -0.76 1.07 -33.29
C ASP A 13 -1.83 -0.02 -33.18
N LEU A 14 -2.47 -0.16 -32.00
CA LEU A 14 -3.54 -1.12 -31.76
C LEU A 14 -4.82 -0.80 -32.56
N LYS A 15 -5.00 0.47 -32.98
CA LYS A 15 -6.20 0.92 -33.73
C LYS A 15 -6.30 0.30 -35.12
N THR A 16 -5.18 -0.16 -35.68
CA THR A 16 -5.10 -0.75 -37.02
C THR A 16 -5.26 -2.27 -37.00
N LEU A 17 -5.22 -2.90 -35.82
CA LEU A 17 -5.27 -4.34 -35.68
C LEU A 17 -6.71 -4.88 -35.77
N SER A 18 -6.87 -6.05 -36.36
CA SER A 18 -8.12 -6.82 -36.31
C SER A 18 -8.35 -7.39 -34.92
N ASP A 19 -9.59 -7.75 -34.59
CA ASP A 19 -9.95 -8.35 -33.31
C ASP A 19 -9.15 -9.65 -33.04
N GLN A 20 -8.85 -10.43 -34.07
CA GLN A 20 -8.01 -11.62 -33.96
C GLN A 20 -6.55 -11.28 -33.64
N GLN A 21 -6.00 -10.22 -34.24
CA GLN A 21 -4.64 -9.76 -33.94
C GLN A 21 -4.55 -9.18 -32.52
N LEU A 22 -5.61 -8.50 -32.04
CA LEU A 22 -5.66 -8.02 -30.67
C LEU A 22 -5.67 -9.16 -29.64
N ALA A 23 -6.35 -10.27 -29.96
CA ALA A 23 -6.30 -11.48 -29.12
C ALA A 23 -4.89 -12.10 -29.10
N GLN A 24 -4.23 -12.22 -30.27
CA GLN A 24 -2.85 -12.69 -30.38
C GLN A 24 -1.90 -11.78 -29.59
N LEU A 25 -2.05 -10.44 -29.71
CA LEU A 25 -1.25 -9.46 -28.97
C LEU A 25 -1.38 -9.66 -27.45
N ALA A 26 -2.58 -9.98 -26.96
CA ALA A 26 -2.78 -10.26 -25.54
C ALA A 26 -1.99 -11.49 -25.08
N ASP A 27 -1.94 -12.55 -25.86
CA ASP A 27 -1.15 -13.74 -25.53
C ASP A 27 0.37 -13.44 -25.51
N GLU A 28 0.87 -12.70 -26.49
CA GLU A 28 2.28 -12.30 -26.56
C GLU A 28 2.66 -11.36 -25.40
N LEU A 29 1.80 -10.38 -25.08
CA LEU A 29 1.95 -9.44 -23.97
C LEU A 29 2.00 -10.16 -22.61
N ARG A 30 1.19 -11.20 -22.43
CA ARG A 30 1.20 -12.05 -21.23
C ARG A 30 2.56 -12.69 -21.00
N VAL A 31 3.15 -13.28 -22.05
CA VAL A 31 4.48 -13.90 -21.98
C VAL A 31 5.54 -12.88 -21.62
N ASP A 32 5.53 -11.71 -22.26
CA ASP A 32 6.50 -10.63 -22.04
C ASP A 32 6.45 -10.12 -20.57
N VAL A 33 5.24 -9.95 -20.01
CA VAL A 33 5.05 -9.56 -18.61
C VAL A 33 5.57 -10.65 -17.64
N ILE A 34 5.31 -11.93 -17.90
CA ILE A 34 5.81 -13.03 -17.06
C ILE A 34 7.34 -13.02 -17.05
N GLU A 35 7.97 -12.92 -18.21
CA GLU A 35 9.42 -12.88 -18.34
C GLU A 35 10.04 -11.66 -17.65
N ALA A 36 9.47 -10.48 -17.81
CA ALA A 36 9.95 -9.27 -17.15
C ALA A 36 9.89 -9.41 -15.63
N VAL A 37 8.73 -9.78 -15.08
CA VAL A 37 8.51 -9.88 -13.63
C VAL A 37 9.29 -11.03 -13.01
N SER A 38 9.59 -12.10 -13.76
CA SER A 38 10.45 -13.20 -13.26
C SER A 38 11.83 -12.69 -12.84
N ARG A 39 12.37 -11.69 -13.56
CA ARG A 39 13.69 -11.08 -13.32
C ARG A 39 13.68 -9.97 -12.26
N THR A 40 12.57 -9.25 -12.13
CA THR A 40 12.49 -8.07 -11.25
C THR A 40 11.74 -8.33 -9.94
N GLY A 41 10.82 -9.29 -9.93
CA GLY A 41 9.76 -9.39 -8.95
C GLY A 41 8.67 -8.34 -9.22
N GLY A 42 7.54 -8.41 -8.51
CA GLY A 42 6.46 -7.44 -8.65
C GLY A 42 5.06 -8.03 -8.52
N HIS A 43 4.05 -7.29 -9.00
CA HIS A 43 2.64 -7.66 -8.92
C HIS A 43 2.21 -8.44 -10.17
N LEU A 44 2.56 -9.73 -10.22
CA LEU A 44 2.35 -10.54 -11.41
C LEU A 44 0.87 -10.92 -11.60
N GLY A 45 0.25 -11.52 -10.59
CA GLY A 45 -1.10 -12.07 -10.73
C GLY A 45 -2.14 -11.03 -11.11
N SER A 46 -2.07 -9.84 -10.51
CA SER A 46 -2.97 -8.73 -10.83
C SER A 46 -2.79 -8.24 -12.27
N SER A 47 -1.54 -8.18 -12.76
CA SER A 47 -1.23 -7.77 -14.14
C SER A 47 -1.71 -8.80 -15.15
N LEU A 48 -1.53 -10.10 -14.87
CA LEU A 48 -2.00 -11.17 -15.76
C LEU A 48 -3.53 -11.23 -15.88
N GLY A 49 -4.25 -10.86 -14.81
CA GLY A 49 -5.71 -10.83 -14.80
C GLY A 49 -6.33 -9.75 -15.70
N VAL A 50 -5.56 -8.76 -16.16
CA VAL A 50 -6.08 -7.62 -16.94
C VAL A 50 -5.41 -7.47 -18.31
N VAL A 51 -4.74 -8.48 -18.82
CA VAL A 51 -4.03 -8.39 -20.10
C VAL A 51 -5.00 -8.09 -21.25
N GLU A 52 -6.04 -8.90 -21.42
CA GLU A 52 -7.06 -8.72 -22.45
C GLU A 52 -7.80 -7.38 -22.27
N LEU A 53 -8.17 -7.06 -21.04
CA LEU A 53 -8.81 -5.79 -20.71
C LEU A 53 -7.93 -4.60 -21.08
N THR A 54 -6.63 -4.66 -20.82
CA THR A 54 -5.68 -3.60 -21.16
C THR A 54 -5.58 -3.40 -22.67
N VAL A 55 -5.44 -4.49 -23.43
CA VAL A 55 -5.41 -4.45 -24.90
C VAL A 55 -6.71 -3.85 -25.44
N ALA A 56 -7.87 -4.31 -24.95
CA ALA A 56 -9.18 -3.83 -25.39
C ALA A 56 -9.39 -2.33 -25.08
N LEU A 57 -9.00 -1.88 -23.89
CA LEU A 57 -9.09 -0.47 -23.51
C LEU A 57 -8.23 0.41 -24.42
N HIS A 58 -6.99 0.03 -24.70
CA HIS A 58 -6.11 0.78 -25.59
C HIS A 58 -6.55 0.70 -27.06
N ALA A 59 -7.19 -0.41 -27.48
CA ALA A 59 -7.75 -0.53 -28.81
C ALA A 59 -9.00 0.37 -28.99
N VAL A 60 -9.77 0.61 -27.94
CA VAL A 60 -11.03 1.37 -28.00
C VAL A 60 -10.83 2.85 -27.69
N PHE A 61 -10.17 3.19 -26.58
CA PHE A 61 -9.99 4.58 -26.13
C PHE A 61 -8.71 5.23 -26.68
N ASP A 62 -8.68 6.55 -26.78
CA ASP A 62 -7.61 7.31 -27.44
C ASP A 62 -6.64 7.90 -26.39
N ALA A 63 -5.94 7.04 -25.63
CA ALA A 63 -4.91 7.50 -24.71
C ALA A 63 -3.72 8.12 -25.47
N PRO A 64 -3.10 9.21 -24.97
CA PRO A 64 -3.28 9.81 -23.63
C PRO A 64 -4.38 10.89 -23.57
N LYS A 65 -5.10 11.17 -24.66
CA LYS A 65 -6.20 12.15 -24.65
C LYS A 65 -7.33 11.65 -23.74
N ASP A 66 -7.80 10.44 -23.95
CA ASP A 66 -8.66 9.72 -23.01
C ASP A 66 -7.81 9.30 -21.79
N LYS A 67 -8.36 9.44 -20.59
CA LYS A 67 -7.64 9.25 -19.33
C LYS A 67 -7.93 7.87 -18.74
N LEU A 68 -7.01 6.92 -18.93
CA LEU A 68 -7.08 5.63 -18.27
C LEU A 68 -6.44 5.73 -16.87
N ILE A 69 -7.23 5.48 -15.82
CA ILE A 69 -6.83 5.60 -14.43
C ILE A 69 -6.93 4.23 -13.77
N TRP A 70 -5.78 3.67 -13.44
CA TRP A 70 -5.67 2.37 -12.80
C TRP A 70 -5.74 2.52 -11.29
N ASP A 71 -6.79 1.98 -10.67
CA ASP A 71 -6.91 1.96 -9.21
C ASP A 71 -5.80 1.10 -8.59
N VAL A 72 -5.16 1.56 -7.51
CA VAL A 72 -3.91 0.99 -6.99
C VAL A 72 -2.76 1.04 -8.00
N GLY A 73 -3.00 0.69 -9.26
CA GLY A 73 -2.00 0.68 -10.32
C GLY A 73 -1.01 -0.49 -10.28
N HIS A 74 -1.21 -1.48 -9.40
CA HIS A 74 -0.38 -2.69 -9.32
C HIS A 74 -0.61 -3.66 -10.49
N GLN A 75 -1.69 -3.49 -11.24
CA GLN A 75 -2.05 -4.25 -12.44
C GLN A 75 -1.57 -3.58 -13.75
N CYS A 76 -0.76 -2.51 -13.68
CA CYS A 76 -0.44 -1.65 -14.84
C CYS A 76 0.72 -2.16 -15.72
N TYR A 77 1.28 -3.35 -15.50
CA TYR A 77 2.44 -3.79 -16.30
C TYR A 77 2.12 -3.98 -17.79
N PRO A 78 0.99 -4.61 -18.18
CA PRO A 78 0.57 -4.62 -19.58
C PRO A 78 0.42 -3.22 -20.17
N HIS A 79 -0.13 -2.27 -19.41
CA HIS A 79 -0.24 -0.88 -19.79
C HIS A 79 1.13 -0.22 -20.03
N LYS A 80 2.12 -0.46 -19.16
CA LYS A 80 3.49 0.05 -19.34
C LYS A 80 4.13 -0.47 -20.62
N VAL A 81 3.99 -1.76 -20.91
CA VAL A 81 4.50 -2.37 -22.15
C VAL A 81 3.88 -1.71 -23.37
N LEU A 82 2.56 -1.59 -23.44
CA LEU A 82 1.84 -1.03 -24.58
C LEU A 82 2.03 0.49 -24.75
N THR A 83 2.52 1.19 -23.75
CA THR A 83 2.75 2.63 -23.75
C THR A 83 4.23 3.03 -23.89
N GLY A 84 5.01 2.19 -24.57
CA GLY A 84 6.38 2.50 -24.99
C GLY A 84 7.47 2.23 -23.96
N ARG A 85 7.14 1.57 -22.84
CA ARG A 85 8.10 1.28 -21.74
C ARG A 85 8.59 -0.18 -21.73
N ARG A 86 8.33 -0.95 -22.79
CA ARG A 86 8.69 -2.37 -22.87
C ARG A 86 10.18 -2.61 -22.65
N ALA A 87 11.04 -1.80 -23.28
CA ALA A 87 12.49 -1.95 -23.18
C ALA A 87 12.99 -1.76 -21.74
N ASP A 88 12.29 -0.96 -20.96
CA ASP A 88 12.67 -0.61 -19.58
C ASP A 88 12.07 -1.55 -18.53
N MET A 89 11.21 -2.52 -18.92
CA MET A 89 10.57 -3.45 -17.98
C MET A 89 11.57 -4.27 -17.16
N GLY A 90 12.80 -4.45 -17.65
CA GLY A 90 13.89 -5.06 -16.89
C GLY A 90 14.37 -4.24 -15.68
N THR A 91 13.98 -2.97 -15.57
CA THR A 91 14.30 -2.06 -14.47
C THR A 91 13.14 -1.86 -13.48
N LEU A 92 12.05 -2.58 -13.67
CA LEU A 92 10.84 -2.42 -12.87
C LEU A 92 11.12 -2.55 -11.37
N ARG A 93 10.67 -1.56 -10.58
CA ARG A 93 10.82 -1.51 -9.12
C ARG A 93 12.28 -1.43 -8.61
N GLN A 94 13.22 -1.08 -9.49
CA GLN A 94 14.63 -0.89 -9.15
C GLN A 94 14.99 0.60 -9.10
N GLU A 95 16.16 0.89 -8.53
CA GLU A 95 16.70 2.25 -8.46
C GLU A 95 16.85 2.86 -9.87
N GLY A 96 16.32 4.07 -10.05
CA GLY A 96 16.36 4.77 -11.33
C GLY A 96 15.50 4.15 -12.44
N GLY A 97 14.79 3.06 -12.15
CA GLY A 97 13.96 2.32 -13.09
C GLY A 97 12.46 2.64 -12.99
N LEU A 98 11.66 1.81 -13.68
CA LEU A 98 10.20 1.96 -13.71
C LEU A 98 9.58 1.71 -12.32
N SER A 99 8.61 2.56 -11.96
CA SER A 99 7.74 2.36 -10.79
C SER A 99 6.91 1.08 -10.93
N GLY A 100 6.63 0.43 -9.80
CA GLY A 100 5.68 -0.70 -9.74
C GLY A 100 4.22 -0.32 -9.91
N PHE A 101 3.93 0.99 -10.05
CA PHE A 101 2.59 1.58 -10.15
C PHE A 101 2.58 2.62 -11.27
N THR A 102 1.39 3.16 -11.62
CA THR A 102 1.31 4.31 -12.51
C THR A 102 1.93 5.55 -11.85
N LYS A 103 2.72 6.31 -12.61
CA LYS A 103 3.45 7.48 -12.11
C LYS A 103 3.46 8.59 -13.18
N ARG A 104 2.84 9.73 -12.88
CA ARG A 104 2.69 10.85 -13.83
C ARG A 104 4.00 11.35 -14.42
N SER A 105 5.08 11.35 -13.64
CA SER A 105 6.40 11.79 -14.12
C SER A 105 7.10 10.76 -15.02
N GLU A 106 6.57 9.54 -15.11
CA GLU A 106 7.15 8.45 -15.90
C GLU A 106 6.62 8.44 -17.35
N SER A 107 5.33 8.78 -17.53
CA SER A 107 4.70 8.69 -18.83
C SER A 107 3.47 9.62 -18.95
N PRO A 108 3.21 10.24 -20.14
CA PRO A 108 1.97 10.98 -20.40
C PRO A 108 0.74 10.06 -20.41
N TYR A 109 0.93 8.75 -20.55
CA TYR A 109 -0.13 7.75 -20.48
C TYR A 109 -0.55 7.41 -19.05
N ASP A 110 0.18 7.88 -18.03
CA ASP A 110 -0.15 7.76 -16.61
C ASP A 110 -0.76 9.09 -16.11
N PRO A 111 -2.05 9.39 -16.43
CA PRO A 111 -2.64 10.70 -16.14
C PRO A 111 -2.76 10.97 -14.64
N PHE A 112 -2.80 9.91 -13.83
CA PHE A 112 -2.91 9.95 -12.37
C PHE A 112 -2.02 8.89 -11.74
N GLY A 113 -1.22 9.28 -10.73
CA GLY A 113 -0.39 8.36 -9.96
C GLY A 113 -1.25 7.55 -8.99
N ALA A 114 -0.82 6.32 -8.72
CA ALA A 114 -1.54 5.42 -7.85
C ALA A 114 -0.61 4.74 -6.83
N ALA A 115 -1.09 3.78 -6.14
CA ALA A 115 -0.56 2.79 -5.22
C ALA A 115 -1.43 2.64 -3.95
N HIS A 116 -2.19 3.67 -3.58
CA HIS A 116 -3.29 3.54 -2.63
C HIS A 116 -4.59 3.29 -3.39
N SER A 117 -5.44 2.42 -2.86
CA SER A 117 -6.68 2.00 -3.51
C SER A 117 -7.78 3.07 -3.50
N SER A 118 -8.81 2.85 -4.32
CA SER A 118 -10.13 3.50 -4.22
C SER A 118 -10.17 4.96 -4.64
N THR A 119 -9.11 5.44 -5.32
CA THR A 119 -8.98 6.84 -5.76
C THR A 119 -9.41 7.07 -7.20
N SER A 120 -9.47 6.00 -8.01
CA SER A 120 -9.61 6.09 -9.46
C SER A 120 -10.92 6.73 -9.93
N ILE A 121 -12.05 6.42 -9.27
CA ILE A 121 -13.36 6.96 -9.63
C ILE A 121 -13.41 8.46 -9.35
N SER A 122 -12.93 8.91 -8.19
CA SER A 122 -12.83 10.33 -7.85
C SER A 122 -11.94 11.09 -8.85
N ALA A 123 -10.78 10.52 -9.20
CA ALA A 123 -9.88 11.13 -10.17
C ALA A 123 -10.50 11.20 -11.58
N ALA A 124 -11.16 10.11 -12.03
CA ALA A 124 -11.87 10.07 -13.31
C ALA A 124 -13.01 11.09 -13.36
N HIS A 125 -13.77 11.22 -12.27
CA HIS A 125 -14.82 12.24 -12.16
C HIS A 125 -14.23 13.65 -12.28
N GLY A 126 -13.10 13.94 -11.63
CA GLY A 126 -12.39 15.21 -11.79
C GLY A 126 -11.96 15.51 -13.23
N PHE A 127 -11.43 14.51 -13.95
CA PHE A 127 -11.10 14.66 -15.39
C PHE A 127 -12.36 14.87 -16.25
N THR A 128 -13.45 14.19 -15.91
CA THR A 128 -14.74 14.37 -16.59
C THR A 128 -15.26 15.81 -16.44
N VAL A 129 -15.24 16.34 -15.24
CA VAL A 129 -15.62 17.74 -14.97
C VAL A 129 -14.71 18.72 -15.70
N ALA A 130 -13.40 18.47 -15.70
CA ALA A 130 -12.43 19.31 -16.43
C ALA A 130 -12.71 19.33 -17.95
N ARG A 131 -13.01 18.17 -18.55
CA ARG A 131 -13.45 18.07 -19.96
C ARG A 131 -14.68 18.93 -20.22
N ASP A 132 -15.70 18.79 -19.39
CA ASP A 132 -16.99 19.49 -19.57
C ASP A 132 -16.86 21.01 -19.35
N LEU A 133 -15.82 21.44 -18.63
CA LEU A 133 -15.42 22.84 -18.47
C LEU A 133 -14.49 23.34 -19.60
N GLY A 134 -14.26 22.52 -20.63
CA GLY A 134 -13.54 22.93 -21.86
C GLY A 134 -12.03 22.69 -21.82
N GLN A 135 -11.52 21.91 -20.86
CA GLN A 135 -10.11 21.49 -20.89
C GLN A 135 -9.86 20.46 -21.99
N ASP A 136 -8.65 20.46 -22.58
CA ASP A 136 -8.27 19.50 -23.62
C ASP A 136 -7.99 18.11 -23.01
N THR A 137 -9.07 17.42 -22.70
CA THR A 137 -9.07 16.04 -22.22
C THR A 137 -10.24 15.28 -22.83
N GLY A 138 -10.08 13.97 -23.04
CA GLY A 138 -11.09 13.08 -23.59
C GLY A 138 -11.98 12.45 -22.52
N ASP A 139 -12.44 11.24 -22.81
CA ASP A 139 -13.20 10.42 -21.85
C ASP A 139 -12.30 10.02 -20.67
N ALA A 140 -12.89 9.87 -19.49
CA ALA A 140 -12.21 9.38 -18.30
C ALA A 140 -12.69 7.96 -17.98
N ILE A 141 -11.73 7.05 -17.80
CA ILE A 141 -11.96 5.62 -17.58
C ILE A 141 -11.24 5.22 -16.30
N ALA A 142 -11.98 4.88 -15.26
CA ALA A 142 -11.47 4.30 -14.02
C ALA A 142 -11.49 2.78 -14.09
N VAL A 143 -10.35 2.12 -13.90
CA VAL A 143 -10.28 0.66 -13.79
C VAL A 143 -10.06 0.33 -12.31
N ILE A 144 -11.05 -0.25 -11.67
CA ILE A 144 -11.08 -0.49 -10.22
C ILE A 144 -11.36 -1.97 -9.91
N GLY A 145 -10.63 -2.54 -8.95
CA GLY A 145 -10.85 -3.90 -8.48
C GLY A 145 -12.01 -4.02 -7.48
N ASP A 146 -12.55 -5.23 -7.37
CA ASP A 146 -13.62 -5.61 -6.43
C ASP A 146 -13.28 -5.30 -4.96
N GLY A 147 -12.03 -5.49 -4.54
CA GLY A 147 -11.58 -5.11 -3.21
C GLY A 147 -11.55 -3.59 -2.99
N SER A 148 -11.20 -2.83 -4.01
CA SER A 148 -11.06 -1.36 -3.92
C SER A 148 -12.40 -0.64 -3.97
N ILE A 149 -13.39 -1.14 -4.73
CA ILE A 149 -14.70 -0.49 -4.88
C ILE A 149 -15.53 -0.56 -3.59
N SER A 150 -15.18 -1.47 -2.66
CA SER A 150 -15.85 -1.60 -1.37
C SER A 150 -15.46 -0.51 -0.35
N ALA A 151 -14.42 0.27 -0.61
CA ALA A 151 -13.97 1.32 0.30
C ALA A 151 -14.87 2.57 0.24
N GLY A 152 -14.98 3.28 1.36
CA GLY A 152 -15.85 4.45 1.53
C GLY A 152 -15.65 5.51 0.45
N MET A 153 -14.40 5.87 0.13
CA MET A 153 -14.10 6.89 -0.88
C MET A 153 -14.56 6.51 -2.29
N ALA A 154 -14.49 5.23 -2.68
CA ALA A 154 -15.04 4.77 -3.95
C ALA A 154 -16.57 4.92 -3.99
N TYR A 155 -17.24 4.61 -2.87
CA TYR A 155 -18.68 4.77 -2.74
C TYR A 155 -19.09 6.25 -2.77
N GLU A 156 -18.37 7.13 -2.09
CA GLU A 156 -18.59 8.59 -2.15
C GLU A 156 -18.46 9.11 -3.59
N ALA A 157 -17.45 8.62 -4.34
CA ALA A 157 -17.24 9.00 -5.72
C ALA A 157 -18.35 8.49 -6.65
N LEU A 158 -18.81 7.25 -6.47
CA LEU A 158 -19.96 6.71 -7.23
C LEU A 158 -21.23 7.52 -6.96
N ASN A 159 -21.52 7.81 -5.70
CA ASN A 159 -22.68 8.62 -5.30
C ASN A 159 -22.65 10.01 -5.95
N ASN A 160 -21.52 10.69 -5.94
CA ASN A 160 -21.40 12.03 -6.52
C ASN A 160 -21.45 12.01 -8.05
N ALA A 161 -20.67 11.12 -8.69
CA ALA A 161 -20.62 11.00 -10.15
C ALA A 161 -21.97 10.61 -10.76
N GLY A 162 -22.69 9.69 -10.08
CA GLY A 162 -24.02 9.29 -10.52
C GLY A 162 -25.06 10.41 -10.41
N ALA A 163 -25.03 11.18 -9.31
CA ALA A 163 -25.92 12.33 -9.12
C ALA A 163 -25.68 13.43 -10.17
N GLU A 164 -24.43 13.67 -10.59
CA GLU A 164 -24.11 14.63 -11.64
C GLU A 164 -24.44 14.12 -13.04
N GLY A 165 -24.52 12.83 -13.25
CA GLY A 165 -24.90 12.20 -14.51
C GLY A 165 -23.95 12.46 -15.70
N ARG A 166 -22.69 12.85 -15.42
CA ARG A 166 -21.70 13.15 -16.46
C ARG A 166 -21.16 11.88 -17.09
N ARG A 167 -20.86 11.95 -18.39
CA ARG A 167 -20.30 10.84 -19.13
C ARG A 167 -18.91 10.47 -18.67
N MET A 168 -18.78 9.30 -18.04
CA MET A 168 -17.52 8.66 -17.66
C MET A 168 -17.67 7.14 -17.65
N PHE A 169 -16.56 6.43 -17.55
CA PHE A 169 -16.54 4.97 -17.55
C PHE A 169 -15.87 4.45 -16.30
N VAL A 170 -16.51 3.48 -15.63
CA VAL A 170 -15.93 2.71 -14.55
C VAL A 170 -15.88 1.25 -14.99
N ILE A 171 -14.69 0.69 -15.04
CA ILE A 171 -14.47 -0.73 -15.34
C ILE A 171 -14.24 -1.43 -14.01
N LEU A 172 -15.23 -2.17 -13.55
CA LEU A 172 -15.10 -3.01 -12.37
C LEU A 172 -14.43 -4.33 -12.78
N ASN A 173 -13.18 -4.49 -12.36
CA ASN A 173 -12.41 -5.72 -12.54
C ASN A 173 -12.63 -6.63 -11.34
N ASP A 174 -13.57 -7.57 -11.49
CA ASP A 174 -13.96 -8.52 -10.44
C ASP A 174 -13.23 -9.85 -10.66
N ASN A 175 -12.34 -10.19 -9.73
CA ASN A 175 -11.61 -11.46 -9.77
C ASN A 175 -11.73 -12.24 -8.45
N GLU A 176 -12.70 -11.87 -7.61
CA GLU A 176 -12.98 -12.47 -6.31
C GLU A 176 -11.74 -12.54 -5.39
N MET A 177 -10.77 -11.64 -5.59
CA MET A 177 -9.51 -11.66 -4.85
C MET A 177 -8.90 -10.27 -4.70
N SER A 178 -8.76 -9.80 -3.46
CA SER A 178 -7.94 -8.64 -3.09
C SER A 178 -6.48 -9.10 -2.84
N ILE A 179 -5.81 -8.58 -1.81
CA ILE A 179 -4.54 -9.12 -1.28
C ILE A 179 -4.81 -10.46 -0.58
N ALA A 180 -5.93 -10.54 0.13
CA ALA A 180 -6.54 -11.73 0.70
C ALA A 180 -7.92 -11.96 0.08
N PRO A 181 -8.59 -13.11 0.32
CA PRO A 181 -9.98 -13.31 -0.07
C PRO A 181 -10.85 -12.13 0.42
N PRO A 182 -11.72 -11.58 -0.44
CA PRO A 182 -12.46 -10.38 -0.10
C PRO A 182 -13.46 -10.64 1.02
N VAL A 183 -13.65 -9.63 1.87
CA VAL A 183 -14.56 -9.69 3.02
C VAL A 183 -15.71 -8.69 2.86
N GLY A 184 -16.82 -8.95 3.56
CA GLY A 184 -17.93 -8.03 3.64
C GLY A 184 -19.11 -8.35 2.71
N ALA A 185 -20.21 -7.61 2.90
CA ALA A 185 -21.46 -7.83 2.18
C ALA A 185 -21.38 -7.43 0.69
N MET A 186 -20.62 -6.38 0.37
CA MET A 186 -20.44 -5.92 -1.00
C MET A 186 -19.75 -6.99 -1.86
N SER A 187 -18.72 -7.64 -1.34
CA SER A 187 -18.06 -8.74 -2.03
C SER A 187 -19.01 -9.90 -2.30
N LYS A 188 -19.80 -10.31 -1.30
CA LYS A 188 -20.85 -11.34 -1.48
C LYS A 188 -21.90 -10.94 -2.51
N TYR A 189 -22.26 -9.66 -2.54
CA TYR A 189 -23.20 -9.13 -3.52
C TYR A 189 -22.65 -9.23 -4.95
N MET A 190 -21.39 -8.84 -5.18
CA MET A 190 -20.74 -8.91 -6.49
C MET A 190 -20.55 -10.36 -6.96
N SER A 191 -20.05 -11.25 -6.10
CA SER A 191 -19.96 -12.69 -6.41
C SER A 191 -21.32 -13.29 -6.74
N GLY A 192 -22.40 -12.82 -6.10
CA GLY A 192 -23.79 -13.19 -6.42
C GLY A 192 -24.21 -12.75 -7.82
N LEU A 193 -23.81 -11.55 -8.25
CA LEU A 193 -24.05 -11.07 -9.62
C LEU A 193 -23.28 -11.90 -10.65
N ALA A 194 -21.99 -12.13 -10.42
CA ALA A 194 -21.12 -12.92 -11.30
C ALA A 194 -21.57 -14.38 -11.40
N GLY A 195 -21.84 -15.04 -10.28
CA GLY A 195 -22.25 -16.45 -10.24
C GLY A 195 -23.58 -16.72 -10.93
N THR A 196 -24.56 -15.83 -10.79
CA THR A 196 -25.88 -15.97 -11.44
C THR A 196 -25.77 -15.84 -12.96
N ALA A 197 -24.98 -14.91 -13.45
CA ALA A 197 -24.79 -14.69 -14.89
C ALA A 197 -23.95 -15.80 -15.56
N LEU A 198 -22.85 -16.23 -14.93
CA LEU A 198 -22.02 -17.34 -15.43
C LEU A 198 -22.78 -18.68 -15.44
N ALA A 199 -23.59 -18.97 -14.41
CA ALA A 199 -24.44 -20.16 -14.38
C ALA A 199 -25.49 -20.14 -15.47
N GLN A 200 -26.10 -18.99 -15.77
CA GLN A 200 -27.07 -18.83 -16.84
C GLN A 200 -26.42 -18.89 -18.23
N LEU A 201 -25.25 -18.29 -18.43
CA LEU A 201 -24.50 -18.40 -19.67
C LEU A 201 -24.08 -19.84 -19.97
N ASN A 202 -23.65 -20.60 -18.99
CA ASN A 202 -23.27 -22.01 -19.13
C ASN A 202 -24.51 -22.93 -19.37
N ALA A 203 -25.63 -22.65 -18.74
CA ALA A 203 -26.86 -23.43 -18.92
C ALA A 203 -27.50 -23.21 -20.29
N PHE A 204 -27.39 -21.99 -20.86
CA PHE A 204 -27.91 -21.68 -22.20
C PHE A 204 -26.93 -21.97 -23.34
N GLY A 205 -25.62 -22.02 -23.07
CA GLY A 205 -24.59 -22.12 -24.11
C GLY A 205 -24.35 -23.51 -24.66
N GLN A 206 -24.57 -24.56 -23.88
CA GLN A 206 -24.20 -25.93 -24.32
C GLN A 206 -25.28 -26.66 -25.15
N ASP A 207 -26.54 -26.26 -25.05
CA ASP A 207 -27.62 -27.03 -25.70
C ASP A 207 -28.21 -26.42 -27.00
N ILE A 208 -27.98 -25.14 -27.28
CA ILE A 208 -28.72 -24.45 -28.37
C ILE A 208 -27.83 -24.14 -29.58
N GLU A 209 -26.52 -23.84 -29.42
CA GLU A 209 -25.66 -23.50 -30.55
C GLU A 209 -25.34 -24.71 -31.48
N THR A 210 -25.47 -25.91 -30.99
CA THR A 210 -25.20 -27.13 -31.76
C THR A 210 -26.33 -27.61 -32.62
N VAL A 211 -27.58 -27.10 -32.40
CA VAL A 211 -28.82 -27.66 -32.98
C VAL A 211 -29.54 -26.71 -33.94
N LEU A 212 -29.21 -25.39 -34.01
CA LEU A 212 -30.00 -24.44 -34.79
C LEU A 212 -29.39 -24.06 -36.15
N PRO A 213 -30.20 -24.00 -37.25
CA PRO A 213 -29.76 -23.47 -38.56
C PRO A 213 -29.45 -21.96 -38.53
N GLY A 214 -28.54 -21.50 -39.42
CA GLY A 214 -27.94 -20.16 -39.45
C GLY A 214 -28.81 -18.94 -39.17
N PRO A 215 -30.00 -18.78 -39.78
CA PRO A 215 -30.89 -17.63 -39.50
C PRO A 215 -31.49 -17.63 -38.08
N MET A 216 -31.61 -18.78 -37.47
CA MET A 216 -32.11 -18.91 -36.09
C MET A 216 -31.05 -18.60 -35.03
N ARG A 217 -29.76 -18.73 -35.34
CA ARG A 217 -28.66 -18.32 -34.45
C ARG A 217 -28.67 -16.83 -34.17
N ASP A 218 -28.98 -16.02 -35.16
CA ASP A 218 -29.06 -14.56 -34.99
C ASP A 218 -30.26 -14.13 -34.16
N HIS A 219 -31.38 -14.86 -34.26
CA HIS A 219 -32.54 -14.65 -33.39
C HIS A 219 -32.27 -15.17 -31.97
N ALA A 220 -31.60 -16.29 -31.80
CA ALA A 220 -31.21 -16.81 -30.51
C ALA A 220 -30.19 -15.88 -29.82
N ARG A 221 -29.25 -15.28 -30.56
CA ARG A 221 -28.33 -14.30 -30.06
C ARG A 221 -29.03 -13.00 -29.61
N ARG A 222 -30.00 -12.50 -30.40
CA ARG A 222 -30.81 -11.34 -30.01
C ARG A 222 -31.74 -11.63 -28.84
N ALA A 223 -32.28 -12.83 -28.75
CA ALA A 223 -33.08 -13.28 -27.61
C ALA A 223 -32.19 -13.44 -26.36
N ARG A 224 -30.93 -13.88 -26.51
CA ARG A 224 -29.94 -13.94 -25.42
C ARG A 224 -29.58 -12.55 -24.94
N GLU A 225 -29.39 -11.58 -25.84
CA GLU A 225 -29.16 -10.17 -25.51
C GLU A 225 -30.39 -9.55 -24.80
N LEU A 226 -31.60 -9.95 -25.16
CA LEU A 226 -32.84 -9.54 -24.51
C LEU A 226 -33.06 -10.21 -23.15
N VAL A 227 -32.69 -11.49 -23.00
CA VAL A 227 -32.82 -12.23 -21.75
C VAL A 227 -31.73 -11.82 -20.74
N THR A 228 -30.52 -11.56 -21.16
CA THR A 228 -29.49 -10.95 -20.30
C THR A 228 -29.88 -9.54 -19.86
N GLY A 229 -30.61 -8.78 -20.71
CA GLY A 229 -31.22 -7.51 -20.32
C GLY A 229 -32.47 -7.66 -19.41
N ALA A 230 -33.19 -8.75 -19.48
CA ALA A 230 -34.45 -8.98 -18.70
C ALA A 230 -34.21 -9.61 -17.32
N VAL A 231 -33.06 -10.25 -17.09
CA VAL A 231 -32.66 -10.74 -15.74
C VAL A 231 -32.18 -9.58 -14.85
N ALA A 232 -31.89 -8.44 -15.44
CA ALA A 232 -31.67 -7.15 -14.77
C ALA A 232 -32.94 -6.53 -14.12
N SER A 233 -33.99 -7.30 -13.85
CA SER A 233 -35.24 -6.79 -13.26
C SER A 233 -35.20 -6.52 -11.75
N ARG A 234 -34.03 -6.65 -11.10
CA ARG A 234 -33.71 -6.00 -9.82
C ARG A 234 -32.57 -5.05 -10.09
N GLY A 235 -32.81 -3.74 -10.05
CA GLY A 235 -31.78 -2.73 -10.21
C GLY A 235 -30.55 -3.05 -9.34
N THR A 236 -29.37 -2.97 -9.93
CA THR A 236 -28.13 -3.11 -9.15
C THR A 236 -27.95 -1.87 -8.28
N ILE A 237 -27.15 -1.97 -7.22
CA ILE A 237 -26.77 -0.80 -6.40
C ILE A 237 -26.16 0.32 -7.27
N PHE A 238 -25.51 -0.04 -8.37
CA PHE A 238 -24.89 0.93 -9.29
C PHE A 238 -25.94 1.70 -10.11
N GLU A 239 -27.02 1.04 -10.52
CA GLU A 239 -28.14 1.70 -11.21
C GLU A 239 -28.90 2.62 -10.26
N GLU A 240 -29.09 2.21 -9.00
CA GLU A 240 -29.69 3.07 -7.97
C GLU A 240 -28.81 4.31 -7.67
N LEU A 241 -27.49 4.19 -7.86
CA LEU A 241 -26.57 5.33 -7.78
C LEU A 241 -26.49 6.16 -9.06
N GLY A 242 -27.25 5.83 -10.12
CA GLY A 242 -27.34 6.61 -11.36
C GLY A 242 -26.37 6.19 -12.46
N PHE A 243 -25.73 5.03 -12.38
CA PHE A 243 -24.88 4.48 -13.43
C PHE A 243 -25.68 3.57 -14.38
N GLU A 244 -25.38 3.64 -15.68
CA GLU A 244 -25.76 2.56 -16.59
C GLU A 244 -24.86 1.35 -16.28
N TYR A 245 -25.46 0.25 -15.83
CA TYR A 245 -24.73 -0.99 -15.50
C TYR A 245 -24.72 -1.93 -16.71
N ILE A 246 -23.52 -2.40 -17.08
CA ILE A 246 -23.30 -3.37 -18.17
C ILE A 246 -22.50 -4.55 -17.59
N GLY A 247 -23.06 -5.73 -17.64
CA GLY A 247 -22.35 -6.93 -17.20
C GLY A 247 -23.20 -7.85 -16.32
N PRO A 248 -22.55 -8.85 -15.68
CA PRO A 248 -21.12 -9.16 -15.80
C PRO A 248 -20.76 -9.76 -17.17
N ILE A 249 -19.54 -9.45 -17.64
CA ILE A 249 -18.97 -9.96 -18.90
C ILE A 249 -17.68 -10.73 -18.62
N ASP A 250 -17.31 -11.65 -19.52
CA ASP A 250 -16.02 -12.34 -19.42
C ASP A 250 -14.88 -11.37 -19.81
N GLY A 251 -14.05 -11.02 -18.82
CA GLY A 251 -12.90 -10.14 -18.99
C GLY A 251 -11.72 -10.76 -19.74
N HIS A 252 -11.82 -12.03 -20.13
CA HIS A 252 -10.84 -12.73 -20.97
C HIS A 252 -11.35 -13.04 -22.39
N ASP A 253 -12.63 -12.75 -22.68
CA ASP A 253 -13.16 -12.81 -24.04
C ASP A 253 -12.93 -11.49 -24.76
N MET A 254 -11.87 -11.45 -25.60
CA MET A 254 -11.50 -10.25 -26.38
C MET A 254 -12.65 -9.75 -27.27
N SER A 255 -13.41 -10.66 -27.89
CA SER A 255 -14.53 -10.30 -28.77
C SER A 255 -15.64 -9.60 -27.99
N GLN A 256 -16.01 -10.16 -26.83
CA GLN A 256 -17.02 -9.58 -25.96
C GLN A 256 -16.56 -8.22 -25.40
N LEU A 257 -15.32 -8.12 -24.91
CA LEU A 257 -14.73 -6.87 -24.41
C LEU A 257 -14.77 -5.75 -25.47
N LEU A 258 -14.28 -6.02 -26.68
CA LEU A 258 -14.26 -5.04 -27.77
C LEU A 258 -15.66 -4.59 -28.17
N SER A 259 -16.60 -5.54 -28.28
CA SER A 259 -18.00 -5.25 -28.63
C SER A 259 -18.66 -4.34 -27.59
N VAL A 260 -18.52 -4.67 -26.30
CA VAL A 260 -19.11 -3.90 -25.20
C VAL A 260 -18.48 -2.53 -25.08
N LEU A 261 -17.16 -2.43 -25.08
CA LEU A 261 -16.44 -1.15 -24.94
C LEU A 261 -16.72 -0.20 -26.11
N ARG A 262 -16.70 -0.68 -27.37
CA ARG A 262 -17.05 0.13 -28.56
C ARG A 262 -18.50 0.63 -28.50
N SER A 263 -19.42 -0.26 -28.08
CA SER A 263 -20.83 0.10 -27.93
C SER A 263 -21.04 1.14 -26.82
N ALA A 264 -20.47 0.92 -25.64
CA ALA A 264 -20.56 1.85 -24.52
C ALA A 264 -19.97 3.21 -24.89
N ARG A 265 -18.74 3.25 -25.49
CA ARG A 265 -18.11 4.49 -25.93
C ARG A 265 -18.98 5.30 -26.89
N THR A 266 -19.68 4.62 -27.80
CA THR A 266 -20.52 5.29 -28.80
C THR A 266 -21.83 5.81 -28.24
N ARG A 267 -22.47 5.06 -27.30
CA ARG A 267 -23.84 5.32 -26.86
C ARG A 267 -23.96 6.08 -25.55
N ALA A 268 -22.94 5.97 -24.67
CA ALA A 268 -23.01 6.53 -23.34
C ALA A 268 -23.23 8.06 -23.36
N LYS A 269 -24.21 8.51 -22.60
CA LYS A 269 -24.48 9.94 -22.37
C LYS A 269 -24.23 10.35 -20.92
N GLY A 270 -24.29 9.39 -20.00
CA GLY A 270 -24.04 9.51 -18.57
C GLY A 270 -22.92 8.57 -18.11
N PRO A 271 -22.78 8.36 -16.80
CA PRO A 271 -21.78 7.46 -16.25
C PRO A 271 -22.16 6.00 -16.49
N VAL A 272 -21.19 5.19 -16.92
CA VAL A 272 -21.35 3.77 -17.22
C VAL A 272 -20.44 2.96 -16.33
N LEU A 273 -20.94 1.89 -15.74
CA LEU A 273 -20.15 0.88 -15.03
C LEU A 273 -20.20 -0.44 -15.80
N ILE A 274 -19.03 -0.90 -16.24
CA ILE A 274 -18.86 -2.17 -16.96
C ILE A 274 -18.22 -3.16 -15.98
N HIS A 275 -18.95 -4.22 -15.65
CA HIS A 275 -18.50 -5.27 -14.73
C HIS A 275 -17.85 -6.40 -15.51
N CYS A 276 -16.52 -6.54 -15.38
CA CYS A 276 -15.69 -7.55 -16.02
C CYS A 276 -15.26 -8.60 -15.00
N CYS A 277 -15.64 -9.86 -15.20
CA CYS A 277 -15.15 -10.99 -14.42
C CYS A 277 -13.82 -11.47 -14.99
N THR A 278 -12.78 -11.53 -14.16
CA THR A 278 -11.44 -11.96 -14.57
C THR A 278 -10.86 -13.01 -13.62
N VAL A 279 -9.73 -13.59 -13.99
CA VAL A 279 -9.00 -14.58 -13.18
C VAL A 279 -7.62 -14.02 -12.87
N LYS A 280 -7.33 -13.76 -11.60
CA LYS A 280 -6.03 -13.32 -11.14
C LYS A 280 -4.97 -14.38 -11.44
N GLY A 281 -3.87 -13.99 -12.12
CA GLY A 281 -2.82 -14.93 -12.54
C GLY A 281 -3.10 -15.68 -13.83
N LYS A 282 -4.14 -15.32 -14.59
CA LYS A 282 -4.60 -15.97 -15.83
C LYS A 282 -3.48 -16.27 -16.80
N GLY A 283 -3.45 -17.53 -17.29
CA GLY A 283 -2.50 -17.99 -18.30
C GLY A 283 -1.12 -18.35 -17.75
N TYR A 284 -0.94 -18.37 -16.42
CA TYR A 284 0.29 -18.84 -15.77
C TYR A 284 -0.05 -19.82 -14.63
N ALA A 285 0.05 -21.11 -14.90
CA ALA A 285 -0.40 -22.16 -13.98
C ALA A 285 0.14 -22.03 -12.53
N PRO A 286 1.44 -21.68 -12.29
CA PRO A 286 1.93 -21.46 -10.94
C PRO A 286 1.19 -20.33 -10.21
N ALA A 287 0.78 -19.25 -10.89
CA ALA A 287 0.01 -18.18 -10.29
C ALA A 287 -1.45 -18.58 -10.06
N GLU A 288 -2.08 -19.25 -11.02
CA GLU A 288 -3.47 -19.70 -10.90
C GLU A 288 -3.68 -20.71 -9.76
N THR A 289 -2.67 -21.51 -9.42
CA THR A 289 -2.74 -22.53 -8.36
C THR A 289 -2.28 -22.04 -6.99
N SER A 290 -1.49 -20.96 -6.93
CA SER A 290 -1.03 -20.36 -5.67
C SER A 290 -2.16 -19.77 -4.85
N ALA A 291 -2.09 -19.85 -3.53
CA ALA A 291 -3.10 -19.30 -2.62
C ALA A 291 -3.20 -17.76 -2.70
N ASP A 292 -2.08 -17.07 -2.93
CA ASP A 292 -2.00 -15.61 -3.08
C ASP A 292 -2.14 -15.16 -4.55
N LYS A 293 -2.31 -16.12 -5.47
CA LYS A 293 -2.39 -15.86 -6.93
C LYS A 293 -1.23 -15.01 -7.44
N TYR A 294 -0.05 -15.15 -6.85
CA TYR A 294 1.12 -14.32 -7.17
C TYR A 294 0.81 -12.82 -7.10
N HIS A 295 0.09 -12.40 -6.07
CA HIS A 295 -0.23 -10.98 -5.85
C HIS A 295 1.05 -10.14 -5.81
N GLY A 296 2.05 -10.56 -5.05
CA GLY A 296 3.38 -9.96 -5.02
C GLY A 296 4.46 -11.03 -4.97
N VAL A 297 5.35 -11.06 -5.96
CA VAL A 297 6.38 -12.10 -6.08
C VAL A 297 7.79 -11.53 -6.00
N ALA A 298 8.70 -12.34 -5.43
CA ALA A 298 10.13 -12.17 -5.60
C ALA A 298 10.54 -12.60 -7.02
N LYS A 299 11.83 -12.51 -7.35
CA LYS A 299 12.36 -13.15 -8.58
C LYS A 299 12.06 -14.64 -8.56
N PHE A 300 11.71 -15.21 -9.70
CA PHE A 300 11.29 -16.61 -9.79
C PHE A 300 11.74 -17.27 -11.10
N ASP A 301 11.80 -18.58 -11.09
CA ASP A 301 12.01 -19.39 -12.30
C ASP A 301 10.68 -19.57 -13.04
N VAL A 302 10.65 -19.19 -14.31
CA VAL A 302 9.40 -19.20 -15.11
C VAL A 302 8.82 -20.59 -15.28
N ALA A 303 9.66 -21.62 -15.43
CA ALA A 303 9.19 -22.97 -15.72
C ALA A 303 8.55 -23.64 -14.50
N SER A 304 9.13 -23.44 -13.32
CA SER A 304 8.67 -24.08 -12.07
C SER A 304 7.79 -23.17 -11.20
N GLY A 305 7.83 -21.86 -11.41
CA GLY A 305 7.21 -20.88 -10.51
C GLY A 305 7.96 -20.67 -9.19
N ALA A 306 9.09 -21.35 -8.98
CA ALA A 306 9.82 -21.30 -7.72
C ALA A 306 10.41 -19.90 -7.46
N GLN A 307 9.97 -19.25 -6.39
CA GLN A 307 10.47 -17.93 -6.00
C GLN A 307 11.80 -18.04 -5.25
N MET A 308 12.72 -17.11 -5.54
CA MET A 308 13.98 -17.00 -4.82
C MET A 308 13.72 -16.56 -3.38
N LYS A 309 14.10 -17.41 -2.42
CA LYS A 309 14.03 -17.07 -0.99
C LYS A 309 15.26 -16.25 -0.62
N SER A 310 15.07 -15.12 0.06
CA SER A 310 16.18 -14.46 0.75
C SER A 310 16.58 -15.34 1.95
N GLY A 311 17.87 -15.64 2.07
CA GLY A 311 18.43 -16.31 3.25
C GLY A 311 18.41 -15.35 4.45
N ALA A 312 17.29 -15.28 5.15
CA ALA A 312 17.16 -14.43 6.31
C ALA A 312 17.71 -15.13 7.56
N ASN A 313 18.62 -14.46 8.27
CA ASN A 313 19.22 -14.98 9.53
C ASN A 313 18.40 -14.64 10.78
N ALA A 314 17.32 -13.86 10.65
CA ALA A 314 16.44 -13.44 11.74
C ALA A 314 14.98 -13.47 11.28
N PRO A 315 13.99 -13.60 12.19
CA PRO A 315 12.59 -13.46 11.83
C PRO A 315 12.27 -12.03 11.37
N SER A 316 11.21 -11.86 10.58
CA SER A 316 10.71 -10.53 10.24
C SER A 316 10.04 -9.87 11.45
N TYR A 317 10.06 -8.53 11.50
CA TYR A 317 9.32 -7.77 12.52
C TYR A 317 7.83 -8.14 12.52
N THR A 318 7.22 -8.31 11.37
CA THR A 318 5.83 -8.77 11.21
C THR A 318 5.59 -10.12 11.90
N THR A 319 6.52 -11.08 11.73
CA THR A 319 6.46 -12.39 12.40
C THR A 319 6.58 -12.24 13.91
N VAL A 320 7.52 -11.43 14.39
CA VAL A 320 7.71 -11.15 15.82
C VAL A 320 6.45 -10.54 16.42
N PHE A 321 5.82 -9.56 15.73
CA PHE A 321 4.55 -8.98 16.18
C PHE A 321 3.45 -10.04 16.30
N GLY A 322 3.19 -10.82 15.24
CA GLY A 322 2.11 -11.81 15.21
C GLY A 322 2.29 -12.89 16.29
N GLN A 323 3.52 -13.38 16.48
CA GLN A 323 3.85 -14.38 17.51
C GLN A 323 3.68 -13.82 18.92
N THR A 324 4.22 -12.64 19.19
CA THR A 324 4.14 -11.99 20.51
C THR A 324 2.69 -11.67 20.88
N LEU A 325 1.92 -11.11 19.95
CA LEU A 325 0.50 -10.83 20.18
C LEU A 325 -0.29 -12.11 20.47
N THR A 326 0.00 -13.19 19.73
CA THR A 326 -0.62 -14.50 19.95
C THR A 326 -0.31 -15.05 21.35
N GLN A 327 0.93 -14.94 21.83
CA GLN A 327 1.33 -15.34 23.18
C GLN A 327 0.61 -14.54 24.28
N LEU A 328 0.51 -13.22 24.10
CA LEU A 328 -0.21 -12.35 25.05
C LEU A 328 -1.70 -12.66 25.10
N ALA A 329 -2.30 -12.91 23.93
CA ALA A 329 -3.73 -13.25 23.82
C ALA A 329 -4.10 -14.62 24.41
N GLN A 330 -3.13 -15.50 24.64
CA GLN A 330 -3.35 -16.73 25.42
C GLN A 330 -3.58 -16.45 26.91
N LYS A 331 -2.95 -15.37 27.41
CA LYS A 331 -3.02 -14.94 28.80
C LYS A 331 -4.15 -13.93 29.05
N ASP A 332 -4.57 -13.19 28.01
CA ASP A 332 -5.61 -12.15 28.09
C ASP A 332 -6.64 -12.31 26.96
N SER A 333 -7.83 -12.76 27.32
CA SER A 333 -8.93 -12.99 26.38
C SER A 333 -9.52 -11.69 25.78
N LYS A 334 -9.21 -10.53 26.36
CA LYS A 334 -9.67 -9.21 25.87
C LYS A 334 -8.90 -8.73 24.63
N ILE A 335 -7.73 -9.30 24.34
CA ILE A 335 -6.91 -8.93 23.19
C ILE A 335 -7.58 -9.41 21.92
N VAL A 336 -7.81 -8.46 21.00
CA VAL A 336 -8.35 -8.69 19.65
C VAL A 336 -7.47 -8.01 18.61
N GLY A 337 -7.37 -8.59 17.41
CA GLY A 337 -6.59 -8.06 16.28
C GLY A 337 -7.51 -7.51 15.19
N ILE A 338 -7.16 -6.36 14.62
CA ILE A 338 -7.88 -5.71 13.51
C ILE A 338 -6.88 -5.39 12.41
N THR A 339 -7.22 -5.72 11.17
CA THR A 339 -6.43 -5.32 9.99
C THR A 339 -7.34 -4.84 8.87
N ALA A 340 -6.78 -4.09 7.93
CA ALA A 340 -7.48 -3.60 6.74
C ALA A 340 -6.95 -4.34 5.49
N ALA A 341 -7.53 -5.50 5.17
CA ALA A 341 -7.22 -6.38 4.03
C ALA A 341 -5.78 -6.95 4.01
N MET A 342 -5.05 -6.88 5.13
CA MET A 342 -3.62 -7.22 5.18
C MET A 342 -3.27 -8.23 6.29
N PRO A 343 -3.98 -9.37 6.45
CA PRO A 343 -3.72 -10.28 7.57
C PRO A 343 -2.29 -10.81 7.60
N SER A 344 -1.78 -11.35 6.50
CA SER A 344 -0.40 -11.85 6.40
C SER A 344 0.64 -10.72 6.39
N GLY A 345 0.30 -9.59 5.79
CA GLY A 345 1.16 -8.41 5.74
C GLY A 345 1.42 -7.79 7.11
N THR A 346 0.50 -7.93 8.05
CA THR A 346 0.61 -7.44 9.43
C THR A 346 0.93 -8.54 10.45
N GLY A 347 0.98 -9.82 10.05
CA GLY A 347 1.21 -10.96 10.95
C GLY A 347 -0.03 -11.39 11.74
N LEU A 348 -1.21 -10.81 11.48
CA LEU A 348 -2.45 -11.21 12.12
C LEU A 348 -3.01 -12.55 11.59
N ASP A 349 -2.50 -13.07 10.47
CA ASP A 349 -2.73 -14.45 10.04
C ASP A 349 -2.17 -15.47 11.05
N ILE A 350 -1.01 -15.18 11.67
CA ILE A 350 -0.44 -16.00 12.77
C ILE A 350 -1.36 -15.98 13.99
N PHE A 351 -1.90 -14.80 14.34
CA PHE A 351 -2.88 -14.65 15.41
C PHE A 351 -4.18 -15.39 15.09
N ALA A 352 -4.69 -15.27 13.88
CA ALA A 352 -5.94 -15.90 13.43
C ALA A 352 -5.90 -17.42 13.44
N GLN A 353 -4.74 -18.05 13.20
CA GLN A 353 -4.60 -19.51 13.29
C GLN A 353 -5.01 -20.06 14.66
N ARG A 354 -4.88 -19.27 15.72
CA ARG A 354 -5.25 -19.67 17.07
C ARG A 354 -6.51 -19.00 17.61
N PHE A 355 -6.82 -17.80 17.16
CA PHE A 355 -7.89 -16.96 17.67
C PHE A 355 -8.70 -16.35 16.52
N ALA A 356 -9.25 -17.20 15.64
CA ALA A 356 -9.99 -16.77 14.45
C ALA A 356 -11.20 -15.89 14.78
N ASP A 357 -11.86 -16.12 15.90
CA ASP A 357 -13.02 -15.37 16.42
C ASP A 357 -12.66 -14.01 17.04
N ARG A 358 -11.37 -13.73 17.21
CA ARG A 358 -10.83 -12.49 17.77
C ARG A 358 -9.98 -11.70 16.75
N MET A 359 -9.92 -12.14 15.50
CA MET A 359 -9.28 -11.41 14.40
C MET A 359 -10.33 -10.89 13.44
N PHE A 360 -10.27 -9.59 13.15
CA PHE A 360 -11.21 -8.90 12.29
C PHE A 360 -10.48 -8.28 11.10
N ASP A 361 -10.76 -8.78 9.91
CA ASP A 361 -10.38 -8.11 8.66
C ASP A 361 -11.56 -7.25 8.21
N VAL A 362 -11.33 -5.94 8.13
CA VAL A 362 -12.37 -4.96 7.76
C VAL A 362 -12.40 -4.65 6.26
N GLY A 363 -11.58 -5.36 5.45
CA GLY A 363 -11.36 -4.99 4.06
C GLY A 363 -10.49 -3.74 3.94
N ILE A 364 -10.43 -3.14 2.73
CA ILE A 364 -9.66 -1.89 2.53
C ILE A 364 -10.47 -0.71 3.08
N ALA A 365 -10.52 -0.60 4.41
CA ALA A 365 -11.37 0.34 5.14
C ALA A 365 -10.68 0.80 6.42
N GLU A 366 -9.56 1.51 6.30
CA GLU A 366 -8.74 1.95 7.43
C GLU A 366 -9.53 2.85 8.38
N GLN A 367 -10.36 3.77 7.86
CA GLN A 367 -11.22 4.64 8.68
C GLN A 367 -12.15 3.80 9.55
N HIS A 368 -12.85 2.83 8.94
CA HIS A 368 -13.72 1.91 9.66
C HIS A 368 -12.94 1.09 10.69
N GLY A 369 -11.75 0.59 10.33
CA GLY A 369 -10.90 -0.20 11.22
C GLY A 369 -10.53 0.55 12.50
N VAL A 370 -10.20 1.83 12.40
CA VAL A 370 -9.87 2.69 13.55
C VAL A 370 -11.10 2.95 14.42
N THR A 371 -12.24 3.36 13.84
CA THR A 371 -13.47 3.62 14.59
C THR A 371 -14.03 2.34 15.21
N PHE A 372 -13.93 1.20 14.51
CA PHE A 372 -14.29 -0.11 15.04
C PHE A 372 -13.42 -0.49 16.24
N ALA A 373 -12.10 -0.25 16.17
CA ALA A 373 -11.20 -0.44 17.30
C ALA A 373 -11.60 0.44 18.48
N ALA A 374 -12.00 1.71 18.24
CA ALA A 374 -12.47 2.62 19.27
C ALA A 374 -13.73 2.07 19.99
N GLY A 375 -14.70 1.55 19.24
CA GLY A 375 -15.90 0.90 19.79
C GLY A 375 -15.59 -0.31 20.67
N LEU A 376 -14.64 -1.18 20.23
CA LEU A 376 -14.19 -2.33 20.99
C LEU A 376 -13.45 -1.90 22.28
N ALA A 377 -12.61 -0.88 22.20
CA ALA A 377 -11.92 -0.33 23.36
C ALA A 377 -12.89 0.28 24.38
N ALA A 378 -13.89 1.05 23.91
CA ALA A 378 -14.95 1.59 24.77
C ALA A 378 -15.78 0.51 25.47
N SER A 379 -15.86 -0.69 24.87
CA SER A 379 -16.54 -1.86 25.44
C SER A 379 -15.66 -2.70 26.37
N GLY A 380 -14.40 -2.27 26.63
CA GLY A 380 -13.46 -2.91 27.56
C GLY A 380 -12.60 -4.03 26.95
N LEU A 381 -12.59 -4.17 25.61
CA LEU A 381 -11.62 -5.02 24.89
C LEU A 381 -10.29 -4.28 24.69
N LYS A 382 -9.27 -5.03 24.29
CA LYS A 382 -7.93 -4.53 23.99
C LYS A 382 -7.61 -4.68 22.50
N PRO A 383 -8.13 -3.78 21.65
CA PRO A 383 -7.92 -3.88 20.22
C PRO A 383 -6.48 -3.49 19.83
N PHE A 384 -5.82 -4.35 19.07
CA PHE A 384 -4.61 -4.06 18.31
C PHE A 384 -4.99 -3.79 16.86
N CYS A 385 -4.97 -2.52 16.47
CA CYS A 385 -5.24 -2.06 15.11
C CYS A 385 -3.92 -2.07 14.32
N ALA A 386 -3.71 -3.15 13.52
CA ALA A 386 -2.48 -3.38 12.78
C ALA A 386 -2.65 -2.91 11.34
N ILE A 387 -2.04 -1.78 11.02
CA ILE A 387 -2.12 -1.11 9.71
C ILE A 387 -0.72 -0.61 9.32
N TYR A 388 -0.38 -0.64 8.02
CA TYR A 388 0.88 -0.08 7.55
C TYR A 388 0.92 1.44 7.76
N SER A 389 2.09 1.97 8.09
CA SER A 389 2.29 3.39 8.34
C SER A 389 1.67 4.29 7.25
N THR A 390 1.95 4.00 5.98
CA THR A 390 1.42 4.78 4.85
C THR A 390 -0.11 4.70 4.74
N PHE A 391 -0.72 3.54 5.03
CA PHE A 391 -2.18 3.36 4.93
C PHE A 391 -2.93 3.94 6.13
N LEU A 392 -2.28 4.02 7.30
CA LEU A 392 -2.87 4.63 8.50
C LEU A 392 -3.20 6.12 8.31
N GLN A 393 -2.59 6.79 7.33
CA GLN A 393 -2.93 8.16 6.96
C GLN A 393 -4.43 8.32 6.62
N ARG A 394 -5.08 7.29 6.06
CA ARG A 394 -6.53 7.31 5.79
C ARG A 394 -7.40 7.29 7.04
N GLY A 395 -6.87 6.79 8.15
CA GLY A 395 -7.56 6.73 9.43
C GLY A 395 -7.23 7.89 10.36
N TYR A 396 -6.52 8.93 9.91
CA TYR A 396 -6.01 9.98 10.78
C TYR A 396 -7.13 10.76 11.48
N ASP A 397 -8.17 11.16 10.78
CA ASP A 397 -9.32 11.83 11.40
C ASP A 397 -9.95 10.98 12.51
N GLN A 398 -10.10 9.67 12.27
CA GLN A 398 -10.66 8.74 13.24
C GLN A 398 -9.73 8.52 14.44
N ILE A 399 -8.40 8.56 14.23
CA ILE A 399 -7.44 8.55 15.34
C ILE A 399 -7.61 9.80 16.21
N VAL A 400 -7.81 10.98 15.60
CA VAL A 400 -8.03 12.25 16.31
C VAL A 400 -9.35 12.22 17.06
N HIS A 401 -10.45 12.05 16.33
CA HIS A 401 -11.80 12.26 16.83
C HIS A 401 -12.33 11.08 17.65
N ASP A 402 -12.19 9.84 17.10
CA ASP A 402 -12.82 8.68 17.71
C ASP A 402 -11.96 8.03 18.80
N VAL A 403 -10.64 8.24 18.77
CA VAL A 403 -9.72 7.60 19.70
C VAL A 403 -9.07 8.60 20.66
N ALA A 404 -8.27 9.55 20.17
CA ALA A 404 -7.43 10.40 21.03
C ALA A 404 -8.27 11.41 21.83
N LEU A 405 -9.25 12.06 21.19
CA LEU A 405 -10.17 13.00 21.87
C LEU A 405 -10.95 12.33 23.00
N GLN A 406 -11.35 11.06 22.79
CA GLN A 406 -12.10 10.28 23.77
C GLN A 406 -11.19 9.50 24.74
N ASN A 407 -9.86 9.60 24.57
CA ASN A 407 -8.84 8.91 25.35
C ASN A 407 -9.04 7.38 25.43
N LEU A 408 -9.48 6.77 24.33
CA LEU A 408 -9.76 5.33 24.27
C LEU A 408 -8.47 4.52 24.10
N PRO A 409 -8.31 3.41 24.85
CA PRO A 409 -7.09 2.60 24.85
C PRO A 409 -7.00 1.69 23.62
N VAL A 410 -6.89 2.27 22.42
CA VAL A 410 -6.58 1.56 21.18
C VAL A 410 -5.06 1.40 21.03
N ARG A 411 -4.61 0.23 20.60
CA ARG A 411 -3.21 -0.11 20.35
C ARG A 411 -2.96 -0.09 18.85
N PHE A 412 -2.20 0.86 18.35
CA PHE A 412 -1.83 0.95 16.94
C PHE A 412 -0.50 0.23 16.71
N ALA A 413 -0.55 -0.92 16.03
CA ALA A 413 0.63 -1.63 15.56
C ALA A 413 0.94 -1.17 14.13
N ILE A 414 1.98 -0.34 13.98
CA ILE A 414 2.28 0.35 12.73
C ILE A 414 3.44 -0.34 12.04
N ASP A 415 3.11 -1.22 11.09
CA ASP A 415 4.08 -1.93 10.26
C ASP A 415 4.57 -1.05 9.10
N ARG A 416 5.70 -1.37 8.50
CA ARG A 416 6.32 -0.65 7.37
C ARG A 416 6.68 0.80 7.70
N ALA A 417 7.19 1.04 8.90
CA ALA A 417 7.76 2.34 9.27
C ALA A 417 9.05 2.63 8.50
N GLY A 418 9.26 3.88 8.10
CA GLY A 418 10.43 4.32 7.33
C GLY A 418 10.36 3.96 5.85
N LEU A 419 11.51 3.80 5.21
CA LEU A 419 11.63 3.47 3.79
C LEU A 419 11.46 1.96 3.57
N VAL A 420 10.69 1.59 2.55
CA VAL A 420 10.18 0.20 2.40
C VAL A 420 10.73 -0.55 1.19
N GLY A 421 11.59 0.07 0.40
CA GLY A 421 12.23 -0.59 -0.75
C GLY A 421 11.44 -0.45 -2.06
N ALA A 422 11.23 -1.56 -2.74
CA ALA A 422 10.75 -1.65 -4.12
C ALA A 422 9.39 -0.99 -4.43
N ASP A 423 8.56 -0.70 -3.43
CA ASP A 423 7.26 -0.02 -3.60
C ASP A 423 7.39 1.52 -3.54
N GLY A 424 8.56 2.03 -3.17
CA GLY A 424 8.94 3.43 -3.27
C GLY A 424 8.16 4.39 -2.38
N ALA A 425 8.06 5.62 -2.84
CA ALA A 425 7.52 6.76 -2.11
C ALA A 425 6.10 6.56 -1.57
N THR A 426 5.26 5.86 -2.32
CA THR A 426 3.85 5.65 -2.00
C THR A 426 3.63 4.73 -0.80
N HIS A 427 4.62 3.88 -0.50
CA HIS A 427 4.57 2.92 0.61
C HIS A 427 5.48 3.31 1.78
N ALA A 428 6.26 4.40 1.65
CA ALA A 428 7.14 4.88 2.72
C ALA A 428 6.35 5.30 3.96
N GLY A 429 6.72 4.77 5.11
CA GLY A 429 6.17 5.10 6.42
C GLY A 429 6.87 6.32 7.02
N ALA A 430 6.69 7.50 6.39
CA ALA A 430 7.45 8.69 6.70
C ALA A 430 6.73 9.67 7.65
N PHE A 431 5.40 9.65 7.71
CA PHE A 431 4.62 10.75 8.29
C PHE A 431 3.95 10.42 9.62
N ASP A 432 3.86 9.16 10.00
CA ASP A 432 3.14 8.70 11.20
C ASP A 432 3.68 9.31 12.51
N ILE A 433 5.00 9.51 12.63
CA ILE A 433 5.57 10.17 13.81
C ILE A 433 4.99 11.58 13.96
N GLY A 434 5.02 12.37 12.89
CA GLY A 434 4.57 13.76 12.91
C GLY A 434 3.09 13.90 13.28
N PHE A 435 2.21 13.15 12.62
CA PHE A 435 0.76 13.28 12.88
C PHE A 435 0.32 12.63 14.20
N LEU A 436 1.00 11.60 14.70
CA LEU A 436 0.66 10.98 15.99
C LEU A 436 1.20 11.79 17.19
N THR A 437 2.41 12.34 17.10
CA THR A 437 2.98 13.13 18.20
C THR A 437 2.27 14.45 18.42
N ALA A 438 1.57 14.98 17.41
CA ALA A 438 0.74 16.17 17.55
C ALA A 438 -0.50 15.95 18.45
N LEU A 439 -0.97 14.70 18.61
CA LEU A 439 -2.22 14.41 19.30
C LEU A 439 -2.05 14.38 20.82
N PRO A 440 -2.93 15.05 21.60
CA PRO A 440 -3.03 14.83 23.03
C PRO A 440 -3.32 13.36 23.37
N ASN A 441 -2.95 12.93 24.57
CA ASN A 441 -3.20 11.59 25.12
C ASN A 441 -2.45 10.43 24.43
N MET A 442 -1.86 10.63 23.25
CA MET A 442 -1.20 9.60 22.47
C MET A 442 0.17 9.24 23.07
N VAL A 443 0.45 7.95 23.24
CA VAL A 443 1.79 7.42 23.47
C VAL A 443 2.36 6.93 22.14
N VAL A 444 3.60 7.32 21.79
CA VAL A 444 4.24 6.96 20.50
C VAL A 444 5.61 6.34 20.75
N MET A 445 5.77 5.08 20.35
CA MET A 445 6.99 4.29 20.46
C MET A 445 7.54 3.89 19.11
N ALA A 446 8.86 3.64 19.03
CA ALA A 446 9.50 3.04 17.85
C ALA A 446 10.53 1.99 18.28
N ALA A 447 10.38 0.77 17.75
CA ALA A 447 11.27 -0.33 18.07
C ALA A 447 12.64 -0.14 17.38
N ALA A 448 13.71 -0.22 18.17
CA ALA A 448 15.08 -0.17 17.68
C ALA A 448 15.49 -1.50 17.02
N ASP A 449 14.96 -2.60 17.51
CA ASP A 449 15.20 -3.96 17.06
C ASP A 449 14.01 -4.88 17.40
N GLU A 450 14.10 -6.15 17.04
CA GLU A 450 13.04 -7.15 17.26
C GLU A 450 12.83 -7.49 18.74
N ALA A 451 13.83 -7.35 19.61
CA ALA A 451 13.68 -7.55 21.04
C ALA A 451 12.90 -6.38 21.69
N GLU A 452 13.24 -5.14 21.32
CA GLU A 452 12.49 -3.95 21.75
C GLU A 452 11.04 -4.00 21.27
N LEU A 453 10.77 -4.56 20.08
CA LEU A 453 9.40 -4.74 19.61
C LEU A 453 8.59 -5.65 20.55
N VAL A 454 9.14 -6.74 21.05
CA VAL A 454 8.48 -7.62 22.04
C VAL A 454 8.13 -6.85 23.31
N HIS A 455 9.06 -6.03 23.84
CA HIS A 455 8.81 -5.20 25.01
C HIS A 455 7.71 -4.15 24.76
N MET A 456 7.71 -3.53 23.57
CA MET A 456 6.70 -2.51 23.19
C MET A 456 5.31 -3.10 23.03
N ILE A 457 5.17 -4.29 22.43
CA ILE A 457 3.89 -4.98 22.30
C ILE A 457 3.35 -5.34 23.72
N THR A 458 4.22 -5.84 24.60
CA THR A 458 3.86 -6.17 25.98
C THR A 458 3.43 -4.93 26.76
N THR A 459 4.15 -3.82 26.59
CA THR A 459 3.80 -2.52 27.20
C THR A 459 2.46 -2.00 26.67
N ALA A 460 2.24 -2.09 25.36
CA ALA A 460 0.97 -1.68 24.75
C ALA A 460 -0.21 -2.54 25.26
N ALA A 461 -0.03 -3.85 25.41
CA ALA A 461 -1.08 -4.73 25.95
C ALA A 461 -1.47 -4.39 27.38
N ALA A 462 -0.54 -3.88 28.17
CA ALA A 462 -0.76 -3.47 29.57
C ALA A 462 -1.27 -2.01 29.70
N HIS A 463 -1.21 -1.20 28.64
CA HIS A 463 -1.59 0.22 28.69
C HIS A 463 -3.09 0.41 28.47
N ASP A 464 -3.84 0.70 29.53
CA ASP A 464 -5.31 0.84 29.50
C ASP A 464 -5.79 2.29 29.76
N THR A 465 -4.88 3.27 29.81
CA THR A 465 -5.21 4.66 30.19
C THR A 465 -5.36 5.64 29.02
N GLY A 466 -5.19 5.17 27.80
CA GLY A 466 -5.31 5.98 26.59
C GLY A 466 -4.70 5.29 25.38
N PRO A 467 -4.69 5.96 24.21
CA PRO A 467 -4.15 5.36 22.98
C PRO A 467 -2.63 5.25 23.00
N ILE A 468 -2.13 4.16 22.43
CA ILE A 468 -0.71 3.86 22.32
C ILE A 468 -0.37 3.33 20.93
N ALA A 469 0.69 3.85 20.34
CA ALA A 469 1.20 3.42 19.04
C ALA A 469 2.64 2.93 19.17
N PHE A 470 2.98 1.87 18.45
CA PHE A 470 4.35 1.41 18.28
C PHE A 470 4.60 1.10 16.80
N ARG A 471 5.70 1.61 16.30
CA ARG A 471 6.09 1.49 14.89
C ARG A 471 7.34 0.63 14.74
N TYR A 472 7.40 -0.14 13.64
CA TYR A 472 8.51 -1.02 13.32
C TYR A 472 8.71 -1.14 11.81
N PRO A 473 9.97 -1.38 11.34
CA PRO A 473 10.28 -1.37 9.92
C PRO A 473 9.81 -2.64 9.20
N ARG A 474 9.77 -2.57 7.87
CA ARG A 474 9.61 -3.74 7.00
C ARG A 474 10.88 -4.59 7.02
N GLY A 475 10.73 -5.91 6.95
CA GLY A 475 11.84 -6.84 6.70
C GLY A 475 12.27 -7.64 7.92
N THR A 476 13.45 -8.23 7.81
CA THR A 476 14.07 -9.03 8.86
C THR A 476 14.61 -8.19 10.00
N GLY A 477 14.57 -8.74 11.20
CA GLY A 477 15.23 -8.16 12.36
C GLY A 477 16.75 -8.06 12.20
N THR A 478 17.38 -7.43 13.17
CA THR A 478 18.83 -7.20 13.20
C THR A 478 19.62 -8.44 13.65
N GLY A 479 18.94 -9.48 14.13
CA GLY A 479 19.55 -10.73 14.61
C GLY A 479 19.89 -10.72 16.12
N VAL A 480 19.30 -9.80 16.88
CA VAL A 480 19.43 -9.81 18.35
C VAL A 480 18.63 -10.97 18.96
N SER A 481 19.05 -11.38 20.17
CA SER A 481 18.31 -12.41 20.92
C SER A 481 16.93 -11.92 21.31
N ILE A 482 15.88 -12.60 20.85
CA ILE A 482 14.50 -12.24 21.14
C ILE A 482 14.11 -12.85 22.50
N PRO A 483 13.59 -12.05 23.45
CA PRO A 483 13.14 -12.56 24.74
C PRO A 483 11.87 -13.40 24.57
N GLN A 484 11.73 -14.45 25.37
CA GLN A 484 10.53 -15.29 25.38
C GLN A 484 9.31 -14.54 25.93
N GLU A 485 9.51 -13.64 26.88
CA GLU A 485 8.50 -12.75 27.44
C GLU A 485 8.99 -11.33 27.42
N GLY A 486 8.10 -10.39 27.04
CA GLY A 486 8.41 -8.97 27.03
C GLY A 486 8.37 -8.37 28.44
N GLU A 487 9.26 -7.42 28.68
CA GLU A 487 9.26 -6.59 29.88
C GLU A 487 8.35 -5.36 29.66
N LEU A 488 7.76 -4.86 30.75
CA LEU A 488 7.01 -3.61 30.73
C LEU A 488 7.99 -2.43 30.70
N LEU A 489 7.97 -1.67 29.63
CA LEU A 489 8.75 -0.45 29.52
C LEU A 489 8.10 0.66 30.37
N GLN A 490 8.91 1.41 31.09
CA GLN A 490 8.44 2.64 31.71
C GLN A 490 8.16 3.69 30.64
N ILE A 491 6.89 4.08 30.49
CA ILE A 491 6.45 5.03 29.47
C ILE A 491 7.23 6.35 29.59
N GLY A 492 7.74 6.85 28.47
CA GLY A 492 8.54 8.06 28.41
C GLY A 492 9.98 7.89 28.93
N LYS A 493 10.51 6.66 28.96
CA LYS A 493 11.90 6.39 29.35
C LYS A 493 12.71 5.74 28.23
N GLY A 494 13.75 6.45 27.80
CA GLY A 494 14.80 5.94 26.94
C GLY A 494 15.91 5.22 27.71
N ARG A 495 16.98 4.82 27.00
CA ARG A 495 18.15 4.16 27.58
C ARG A 495 19.44 4.63 26.89
N ILE A 496 20.54 4.65 27.63
CA ILE A 496 21.87 4.78 27.06
C ILE A 496 22.38 3.38 26.73
N VAL A 497 22.68 3.14 25.46
CA VAL A 497 23.20 1.84 24.99
C VAL A 497 24.72 1.83 24.86
N ARG A 498 25.33 3.01 24.70
CA ARG A 498 26.77 3.21 24.71
C ARG A 498 27.07 4.52 25.42
N PRO A 499 27.83 4.54 26.52
CA PRO A 499 28.26 5.76 27.17
C PRO A 499 29.39 6.45 26.38
N GLY A 500 29.47 7.76 26.46
CA GLY A 500 30.51 8.62 25.86
C GLY A 500 30.44 10.03 26.43
N ALA A 501 31.18 10.99 25.89
CA ALA A 501 31.39 12.29 26.54
C ALA A 501 31.15 13.52 25.65
N GLU A 502 31.54 13.52 24.36
CA GLU A 502 31.54 14.74 23.53
C GLU A 502 30.32 14.91 22.64
N ILE A 503 29.87 13.83 22.04
CA ILE A 503 28.73 13.78 21.09
C ILE A 503 27.67 12.86 21.66
N ALA A 504 26.42 13.27 21.61
CA ALA A 504 25.25 12.43 21.90
C ALA A 504 24.50 12.13 20.60
N LEU A 505 24.34 10.83 20.27
CA LEU A 505 23.51 10.32 19.20
C LEU A 505 22.23 9.76 19.86
N LEU A 506 21.10 10.45 19.69
CA LEU A 506 19.80 10.08 20.24
C LEU A 506 18.91 9.51 19.12
N SER A 507 18.86 8.19 19.01
CA SER A 507 18.11 7.48 17.98
C SER A 507 16.68 7.17 18.41
N PHE A 508 15.75 7.26 17.47
CA PHE A 508 14.37 6.85 17.64
C PHE A 508 14.00 5.79 16.59
N GLY A 509 13.85 4.54 17.03
CA GLY A 509 13.51 3.40 16.19
C GLY A 509 14.69 2.73 15.50
N GLY A 510 14.45 2.07 14.36
CA GLY A 510 15.36 1.12 13.71
C GLY A 510 16.75 1.64 13.28
N HIS A 511 16.99 2.95 13.32
CA HIS A 511 18.32 3.52 13.02
C HIS A 511 19.32 3.46 14.19
N LEU A 512 18.96 2.80 15.31
CA LEU A 512 19.89 2.62 16.43
C LEU A 512 21.17 1.87 16.00
N ALA A 513 21.04 0.86 15.13
CA ALA A 513 22.19 0.13 14.59
C ALA A 513 23.14 1.04 13.78
N GLU A 514 22.60 1.94 12.96
CA GLU A 514 23.40 2.92 12.21
C GLU A 514 24.04 3.95 13.15
N ALA A 515 23.34 4.37 14.21
CA ALA A 515 23.91 5.26 15.22
C ALA A 515 25.10 4.61 15.98
N LEU A 516 25.02 3.30 16.27
CA LEU A 516 26.13 2.56 16.86
C LEU A 516 27.34 2.48 15.93
N LYS A 517 27.15 2.15 14.65
CA LYS A 517 28.21 2.18 13.62
C LYS A 517 28.80 3.58 13.46
N ALA A 518 27.97 4.61 13.48
CA ALA A 518 28.44 6.00 13.42
C ALA A 518 29.31 6.35 14.64
N ALA A 519 28.96 5.88 15.83
CA ALA A 519 29.79 6.07 17.02
C ALA A 519 31.15 5.38 16.89
N ASP A 520 31.25 4.22 16.23
CA ASP A 520 32.55 3.59 15.94
C ASP A 520 33.39 4.43 14.97
N LEU A 521 32.75 4.99 13.92
CA LEU A 521 33.41 5.88 12.96
C LEU A 521 33.90 7.18 13.64
N ILE A 522 33.13 7.73 14.57
CA ILE A 522 33.49 8.91 15.37
C ILE A 522 34.67 8.58 16.31
N SER A 523 34.62 7.40 16.97
CA SER A 523 35.71 6.96 17.85
C SER A 523 37.03 6.76 17.10
N ALA A 524 36.99 6.29 15.86
CA ALA A 524 38.17 6.16 15.00
C ALA A 524 38.82 7.52 14.70
N GLN A 525 38.10 8.64 14.89
CA GLN A 525 38.65 10.02 14.77
C GLN A 525 39.08 10.60 16.13
N GLY A 526 39.17 9.78 17.19
CA GLY A 526 39.59 10.20 18.52
C GLY A 526 38.53 11.00 19.30
N VAL A 527 37.25 10.92 18.91
CA VAL A 527 36.15 11.60 19.58
C VAL A 527 35.24 10.53 20.21
N ASP A 528 34.73 10.81 21.42
CA ASP A 528 33.88 9.86 22.15
C ASP A 528 32.40 10.23 22.02
N ALA A 529 31.56 9.24 21.69
CA ALA A 529 30.14 9.43 21.43
C ALA A 529 29.26 8.55 22.30
N THR A 530 28.29 9.17 22.99
CA THR A 530 27.15 8.48 23.62
C THR A 530 26.14 8.10 22.55
N VAL A 531 25.63 6.84 22.59
CA VAL A 531 24.46 6.42 21.83
C VAL A 531 23.32 6.11 22.79
N ALA A 532 22.17 6.75 22.55
CA ALA A 532 20.96 6.55 23.33
C ALA A 532 19.79 6.16 22.43
N ASP A 533 18.98 5.24 22.91
CA ASP A 533 17.71 4.83 22.32
C ASP A 533 16.58 5.60 23.02
N ALA A 534 15.89 6.43 22.30
CA ALA A 534 14.82 7.26 22.84
C ALA A 534 13.57 6.44 23.21
N ARG A 535 13.31 5.31 22.53
CA ARG A 535 12.12 4.46 22.66
C ARG A 535 10.79 5.18 22.44
N PHE A 536 10.64 6.39 22.96
CA PHE A 536 9.41 7.19 22.95
C PHE A 536 9.62 8.56 22.28
N ALA A 537 8.79 8.86 21.29
CA ALA A 537 8.65 10.23 20.79
C ALA A 537 7.63 11.02 21.63
N LYS A 538 6.68 10.32 22.25
CA LYS A 538 5.69 10.91 23.15
C LYS A 538 5.24 9.88 24.22
N PRO A 539 5.31 10.23 25.52
CA PRO A 539 6.02 11.41 26.04
C PRO A 539 7.55 11.25 25.86
N LEU A 540 8.22 12.40 25.72
CA LEU A 540 9.70 12.44 25.68
C LEU A 540 10.31 12.07 27.04
N ASP A 541 11.50 11.44 27.06
CA ASP A 541 12.32 11.36 28.27
C ASP A 541 13.06 12.67 28.50
N HIS A 542 12.39 13.62 29.14
CA HIS A 542 12.94 14.93 29.48
C HIS A 542 14.24 14.84 30.32
N ALA A 543 14.35 13.84 31.20
CA ALA A 543 15.52 13.65 32.05
C ALA A 543 16.74 13.20 31.23
N LEU A 544 16.55 12.23 30.33
CA LEU A 544 17.60 11.76 29.42
C LEU A 544 18.04 12.88 28.48
N ILE A 545 17.10 13.56 27.81
CA ILE A 545 17.40 14.64 26.86
C ILE A 545 18.13 15.77 27.56
N SER A 546 17.66 16.21 28.75
CA SER A 546 18.33 17.26 29.52
C SER A 546 19.74 16.86 29.95
N LYS A 547 19.93 15.58 30.35
CA LYS A 547 21.26 15.06 30.68
C LYS A 547 22.18 15.12 29.46
N LEU A 548 21.75 14.60 28.32
CA LEU A 548 22.55 14.62 27.08
C LEU A 548 22.87 16.05 26.65
N ALA A 549 21.92 16.98 26.71
CA ALA A 549 22.11 18.38 26.36
C ALA A 549 23.11 19.10 27.27
N LYS A 550 23.12 18.80 28.57
CA LYS A 550 24.00 19.43 29.56
C LYS A 550 25.43 18.86 29.58
N THR A 551 25.58 17.58 29.22
CA THR A 551 26.86 16.87 29.38
C THR A 551 27.64 16.70 28.08
N HIS A 552 27.00 16.96 26.93
CA HIS A 552 27.67 16.82 25.62
C HIS A 552 27.73 18.16 24.89
N LYS A 553 28.66 18.22 23.95
CA LYS A 553 28.88 19.40 23.10
C LYS A 553 27.95 19.43 21.90
N VAL A 554 27.55 18.25 21.41
CA VAL A 554 26.70 18.05 20.24
C VAL A 554 25.63 17.05 20.59
N LEU A 555 24.39 17.32 20.19
CA LEU A 555 23.26 16.40 20.25
C LEU A 555 22.72 16.19 18.82
N ILE A 556 22.72 14.95 18.36
CA ILE A 556 22.14 14.55 17.08
C ILE A 556 20.90 13.72 17.36
N THR A 557 19.73 14.12 16.88
CA THR A 557 18.54 13.27 16.85
C THR A 557 18.45 12.55 15.52
N ILE A 558 18.08 11.26 15.53
CA ILE A 558 18.04 10.40 14.34
C ILE A 558 16.72 9.67 14.31
N GLU A 559 15.97 9.79 13.20
CA GLU A 559 14.68 9.12 13.01
C GLU A 559 14.43 8.70 11.55
N GLN A 560 13.60 7.67 11.36
CA GLN A 560 13.13 7.23 10.05
C GLN A 560 11.75 7.87 9.74
N GLY A 561 11.66 9.18 9.92
CA GLY A 561 10.47 9.98 9.71
C GLY A 561 10.77 11.26 8.96
N ALA A 562 9.73 11.91 8.44
CA ALA A 562 9.84 13.22 7.81
C ALA A 562 10.11 14.31 8.85
N GLN A 563 10.46 15.51 8.39
CA GLN A 563 10.56 16.69 9.22
C GLN A 563 9.25 16.94 9.99
N GLY A 564 9.36 17.37 11.26
CA GLY A 564 8.21 17.56 12.14
C GLY A 564 7.92 16.37 13.08
N GLY A 565 8.75 15.32 13.04
CA GLY A 565 8.63 14.15 13.92
C GLY A 565 9.37 14.29 15.26
N PHE A 566 10.09 13.22 15.65
CA PHE A 566 10.79 13.11 16.94
C PHE A 566 11.80 14.23 17.19
N GLY A 567 12.64 14.53 16.20
CA GLY A 567 13.66 15.59 16.32
C GLY A 567 13.04 16.96 16.56
N ALA A 568 11.88 17.26 15.95
CA ALA A 568 11.15 18.51 16.20
C ALA A 568 10.63 18.58 17.64
N MET A 569 10.10 17.49 18.18
CA MET A 569 9.66 17.42 19.57
C MET A 569 10.82 17.65 20.55
N VAL A 570 11.99 17.07 20.27
CA VAL A 570 13.21 17.31 21.06
C VAL A 570 13.64 18.78 20.98
N LEU A 571 13.64 19.39 19.80
CA LEU A 571 13.99 20.80 19.61
C LEU A 571 13.02 21.73 20.36
N HIS A 572 11.70 21.49 20.32
CA HIS A 572 10.71 22.23 21.11
C HIS A 572 11.05 22.15 22.60
N TYR A 573 11.27 20.95 23.13
CA TYR A 573 11.59 20.77 24.53
C TYR A 573 12.87 21.52 24.94
N LEU A 574 13.94 21.44 24.11
CA LEU A 574 15.19 22.13 24.40
C LEU A 574 15.03 23.66 24.37
N ALA A 575 14.23 24.19 23.44
CA ALA A 575 13.93 25.62 23.35
C ALA A 575 13.12 26.09 24.58
N ASP A 576 12.01 25.42 24.90
CA ASP A 576 11.14 25.80 26.00
C ASP A 576 11.83 25.77 27.39
N THR A 577 12.85 24.91 27.52
CA THR A 577 13.63 24.78 28.77
C THR A 577 14.91 25.62 28.80
N GLY A 578 15.18 26.45 27.77
CA GLY A 578 16.40 27.27 27.67
C GLY A 578 17.68 26.46 27.44
N LEU A 579 17.60 25.18 27.14
CA LEU A 579 18.78 24.34 26.88
C LEU A 579 19.47 24.67 25.52
N LEU A 580 18.80 25.42 24.66
CA LEU A 580 19.37 25.97 23.43
C LEU A 580 20.08 27.32 23.62
N ASP A 581 19.95 27.98 24.75
CA ASP A 581 20.55 29.30 25.01
C ASP A 581 22.07 29.21 25.29
N GLY A 582 22.57 27.97 25.39
CA GLY A 582 23.98 27.68 25.68
C GLY A 582 24.80 27.25 24.44
N PRO A 583 26.00 26.72 24.65
CA PRO A 583 26.92 26.33 23.58
C PRO A 583 26.59 24.99 22.92
N LEU A 584 25.47 24.33 23.22
CA LEU A 584 25.06 23.06 22.64
C LEU A 584 24.78 23.20 21.13
N ALA A 585 25.41 22.37 20.31
CA ALA A 585 25.04 22.26 18.89
C ALA A 585 24.06 21.11 18.72
N VAL A 586 22.87 21.39 18.15
CA VAL A 586 21.86 20.38 17.87
C VAL A 586 21.68 20.20 16.38
N ARG A 587 21.55 18.95 15.90
CA ARG A 587 21.16 18.63 14.52
C ARG A 587 20.10 17.53 14.55
N SER A 588 19.06 17.69 13.73
CA SER A 588 18.05 16.67 13.48
C SER A 588 18.33 15.99 12.15
N MET A 589 18.43 14.66 12.17
CA MET A 589 18.59 13.84 10.98
C MET A 589 17.28 13.08 10.75
N THR A 590 16.61 13.44 9.66
CA THR A 590 15.29 12.97 9.24
C THR A 590 15.34 12.60 7.77
N LEU A 591 14.28 12.00 7.24
CA LEU A 591 14.09 11.93 5.79
C LEU A 591 14.06 13.36 5.20
N PRO A 592 14.67 13.58 4.02
CA PRO A 592 14.69 14.89 3.38
C PRO A 592 13.29 15.32 2.92
N ASP A 593 13.09 16.62 2.71
CA ASP A 593 11.82 17.21 2.25
C ASP A 593 11.60 16.93 0.74
N ARG A 594 11.55 15.65 0.40
CA ARG A 594 11.20 15.11 -0.92
C ARG A 594 10.74 13.66 -0.81
N PHE A 595 9.95 13.22 -1.77
CA PHE A 595 9.63 11.80 -1.90
C PHE A 595 10.82 11.03 -2.47
N ILE A 596 11.16 9.90 -1.85
CA ILE A 596 12.28 9.02 -2.25
C ILE A 596 11.70 7.88 -3.10
N ASP A 597 12.22 7.74 -4.31
CA ASP A 597 11.80 6.70 -5.25
C ASP A 597 12.22 5.29 -4.79
N GLN A 598 11.73 4.29 -5.48
CA GLN A 598 12.00 2.88 -5.18
C GLN A 598 13.47 2.50 -5.39
N ALA A 599 14.04 1.81 -4.42
CA ALA A 599 15.36 1.18 -4.48
C ALA A 599 15.46 0.09 -3.40
N ALA A 600 16.62 -0.55 -3.24
CA ALA A 600 16.90 -1.32 -2.03
C ALA A 600 16.88 -0.40 -0.79
N PRO A 601 16.37 -0.84 0.38
CA PRO A 601 16.27 0.03 1.56
C PRO A 601 17.57 0.75 1.92
N ASP A 602 18.71 0.07 1.86
CA ASP A 602 20.01 0.68 2.16
C ASP A 602 20.37 1.80 1.18
N ALA A 603 20.07 1.63 -0.12
CA ALA A 603 20.27 2.66 -1.13
C ALA A 603 19.34 3.86 -0.91
N MET A 604 18.08 3.60 -0.51
CA MET A 604 17.13 4.68 -0.17
C MET A 604 17.60 5.48 1.05
N TYR A 605 18.13 4.82 2.08
CA TYR A 605 18.68 5.53 3.26
C TYR A 605 19.99 6.25 2.95
N ALA A 606 20.82 5.75 2.02
CA ALA A 606 22.00 6.46 1.52
C ALA A 606 21.58 7.72 0.75
N ASP A 607 20.58 7.62 -0.13
CA ASP A 607 20.00 8.77 -0.82
C ASP A 607 19.34 9.78 0.15
N ALA A 608 18.79 9.30 1.27
CA ALA A 608 18.26 10.14 2.34
C ALA A 608 19.33 10.83 3.20
N GLY A 609 20.60 10.44 3.09
CA GLY A 609 21.68 10.97 3.95
C GLY A 609 21.57 10.50 5.42
N LEU A 610 21.11 9.24 5.62
CA LEU A 610 20.87 8.65 6.95
C LEU A 610 21.73 7.42 7.23
N THR A 611 22.82 7.23 6.49
CA THR A 611 23.79 6.16 6.78
C THR A 611 24.65 6.47 8.01
N ALA A 612 25.33 5.48 8.54
CA ALA A 612 26.31 5.65 9.63
C ALA A 612 27.38 6.68 9.28
N THR A 613 27.82 6.72 8.02
CA THR A 613 28.80 7.71 7.51
C THR A 613 28.24 9.13 7.54
N ASP A 614 26.98 9.32 7.14
CA ASP A 614 26.31 10.63 7.14
C ASP A 614 26.09 11.12 8.58
N ILE A 615 25.69 10.23 9.48
CA ILE A 615 25.51 10.52 10.90
C ILE A 615 26.84 10.95 11.53
N ALA A 616 27.92 10.19 11.29
CA ALA A 616 29.25 10.51 11.81
C ALA A 616 29.78 11.85 11.25
N ALA A 617 29.63 12.08 9.95
CA ALA A 617 30.05 13.31 9.29
C ALA A 617 29.32 14.55 9.85
N THR A 618 27.97 14.44 10.00
CA THR A 618 27.12 15.50 10.56
C THR A 618 27.54 15.83 12.00
N ALA A 619 27.75 14.80 12.81
CA ALA A 619 28.18 14.96 14.20
C ALA A 619 29.55 15.62 14.36
N LEU A 620 30.54 15.15 13.61
CA LEU A 620 31.89 15.72 13.63
C LEU A 620 31.93 17.15 13.06
N GLN A 621 31.15 17.45 12.02
CA GLN A 621 31.01 18.79 11.48
C GLN A 621 30.38 19.75 12.49
N ALA A 622 29.32 19.30 13.20
CA ALA A 622 28.68 20.08 14.26
C ALA A 622 29.66 20.39 15.41
N LEU A 623 30.51 19.42 15.77
CA LEU A 623 31.55 19.62 16.80
C LEU A 623 32.58 20.66 16.39
N LYS A 624 33.04 20.66 15.12
CA LYS A 624 34.05 21.62 14.58
C LYS A 624 33.54 23.07 14.45
N ARG A 625 32.27 23.26 14.16
CA ARG A 625 31.63 24.57 13.92
C ARG A 625 31.20 25.31 15.18
N ARG A 626 31.50 24.80 16.36
CA ARG A 626 31.18 25.51 17.61
C ARG A 626 32.00 26.79 17.74
N PRO A 627 31.41 27.90 18.18
CA PRO A 627 32.17 29.05 18.59
C PRO A 627 33.13 28.61 19.69
N VAL A 628 34.41 28.95 19.52
CA VAL A 628 35.37 28.81 20.62
C VAL A 628 34.85 29.76 21.71
N SER A 629 34.49 29.24 22.87
CA SER A 629 34.21 30.07 24.03
C SER A 629 35.45 30.88 24.34
N VAL A 630 35.37 32.18 24.12
CA VAL A 630 36.40 33.14 24.49
C VAL A 630 36.48 33.21 26.03
#